data_d2a42d02eb210518256c2f2eba89f868
#
_entry.id   d2a42d02eb210518256c2f2eba89f868
#
_cell.length_a   1.000
_cell.length_b   1.000
_cell.length_c   1.000
_cell.angle_alpha   90.00
_cell.angle_beta   90.00
_cell.angle_gamma   90.00
#
_symmetry.space_group_name_H-M   'P 1'
#
loop_
_entity.id
_entity.type
_entity.pdbx_description
1 polymer ?
#
loop_
_entity_poly.entity_id
_entity_poly.type
_entity_poly.pdbx_seq_one_letter_code
_entity_poly.pdbx_strand_id
1 'polypeptide(L)'
;MRFSIKNILAFSLSILSTSVLMAQNAPSKKPNFVIIMADDLGYGDIGTFGAKDIRTPNIDKLATNGLKFTAFYSTSPVCSPSRFGLLTGRYPRRQGIDGVFFPESFNGIPKEELTIAEALKTKGYSTGIVGKWHLGHHRQFLPLQNGFDEYFGIPYSNDMQGTAYLRGNDVVQYNIDQHFTTKTYTDEAISFIEKHKKEPFFLYLPHTMPHLPLYASPAFEGKSQRGLYGDVIEELDWSVGQVIEALKKNGIEENTLVIFTSDNGPWTIFDIEGGSAGNLRNGKGTTFEGGQRVPTVFQWPAQIKAGSVYEDLALHLDIFPTILKLAGYQTTLPNPIDGEDVSQILTANGKRKGDEFIYYSNGKIEAFRKGDWKIRLAQIASKNYLNGKEVPATEPFLFNLKEDVSENNNLYQSKPEIVAELLAALDKKVKSIGQTPQTLPQRLVADDAHIKKYFQRHPELKK
;
A
#
# COMPACT_ATOMS: atom_id res chain seq x y z
N MET A 1 -1.90 -92.35 6.40
CA MET A 1 -0.92 -91.31 6.26
C MET A 1 -1.59 -89.95 6.35
N ARG A 2 -1.36 -89.26 7.48
CA ARG A 2 -1.89 -87.89 7.72
C ARG A 2 -0.89 -86.90 7.15
N PHE A 3 -1.26 -86.06 6.16
CA PHE A 3 -0.50 -84.89 5.79
C PHE A 3 -1.16 -83.66 6.42
N SER A 4 -0.34 -82.99 7.16
CA SER A 4 -0.67 -81.82 7.95
C SER A 4 -0.76 -80.56 7.06
N ILE A 5 -1.92 -79.89 7.12
CA ILE A 5 -2.15 -78.53 6.55
C ILE A 5 -1.70 -77.51 7.60
N LYS A 6 -0.46 -77.10 7.54
CA LYS A 6 0.06 -75.90 8.25
C LYS A 6 1.24 -75.34 7.42
N ASN A 7 1.02 -74.37 6.59
CA ASN A 7 2.01 -73.39 6.09
C ASN A 7 1.50 -72.73 4.81
N ILE A 8 0.35 -72.02 4.86
CA ILE A 8 -0.06 -71.03 3.87
C ILE A 8 -0.84 -69.95 4.61
N LEU A 9 -0.15 -69.14 5.39
CA LEU A 9 -0.75 -67.90 5.96
C LEU A 9 0.32 -66.94 6.53
N ALA A 10 1.36 -66.70 5.71
CA ALA A 10 2.42 -65.77 6.12
C ALA A 10 3.02 -64.97 4.95
N PHE A 11 2.26 -64.66 3.86
CA PHE A 11 2.81 -63.90 2.75
C PHE A 11 1.92 -62.80 2.14
N SER A 12 0.90 -62.31 2.88
CA SER A 12 -0.03 -61.28 2.38
C SER A 12 -0.14 -60.05 3.25
N LEU A 13 0.83 -59.74 4.12
CA LEU A 13 0.77 -58.57 5.00
C LEU A 13 1.95 -57.61 4.90
N SER A 14 2.71 -57.63 3.80
CA SER A 14 3.92 -56.77 3.62
C SER A 14 3.88 -55.79 2.45
N ILE A 15 2.71 -55.59 1.78
CA ILE A 15 2.62 -54.72 0.59
C ILE A 15 1.75 -53.48 0.82
N LEU A 16 1.20 -53.28 2.04
CA LEU A 16 0.33 -52.11 2.29
C LEU A 16 0.97 -50.99 3.12
N SER A 17 2.29 -51.02 3.38
CA SER A 17 2.96 -49.99 4.21
C SER A 17 3.90 -49.06 3.46
N THR A 18 4.00 -49.10 2.13
CA THR A 18 4.91 -48.24 1.37
C THR A 18 4.26 -47.12 0.57
N SER A 19 2.93 -46.99 0.62
CA SER A 19 2.22 -45.94 -0.15
C SER A 19 1.88 -44.69 0.64
N VAL A 20 2.22 -44.58 1.93
CA VAL A 20 1.89 -43.39 2.75
C VAL A 20 3.06 -42.41 2.95
N LEU A 21 4.28 -42.77 2.52
CA LEU A 21 5.47 -41.91 2.75
C LEU A 21 5.91 -41.05 1.56
N MET A 22 5.19 -41.06 0.44
CA MET A 22 5.57 -40.25 -0.76
C MET A 22 4.72 -38.98 -0.95
N ALA A 23 3.87 -38.63 0.01
CA ALA A 23 3.05 -37.39 -0.09
C ALA A 23 3.66 -36.16 0.59
N GLN A 24 4.91 -36.21 1.06
CA GLN A 24 5.46 -35.16 1.93
C GLN A 24 6.57 -34.30 1.32
N ASN A 25 6.82 -34.28 0.03
CA ASN A 25 7.83 -33.36 -0.54
C ASN A 25 7.53 -32.94 -1.99
N ALA A 26 6.29 -32.63 -2.34
CA ALA A 26 6.09 -31.74 -3.46
C ALA A 26 6.57 -30.34 -3.02
N PRO A 27 7.49 -29.66 -3.76
CA PRO A 27 7.87 -28.30 -3.40
C PRO A 27 6.60 -27.47 -3.29
N SER A 28 6.39 -26.79 -2.15
CA SER A 28 5.22 -25.95 -1.95
C SER A 28 5.16 -24.97 -3.12
N LYS A 29 4.02 -24.94 -3.81
CA LYS A 29 3.82 -24.03 -4.94
C LYS A 29 4.03 -22.61 -4.43
N LYS A 30 4.93 -21.84 -5.08
CA LYS A 30 5.15 -20.43 -4.71
C LYS A 30 3.84 -19.68 -4.69
N PRO A 31 3.56 -18.87 -3.66
CA PRO A 31 2.31 -18.11 -3.61
C PRO A 31 2.27 -17.00 -4.64
N ASN A 32 1.09 -16.65 -5.10
CA ASN A 32 0.86 -15.40 -5.83
C ASN A 32 0.68 -14.25 -4.85
N PHE A 33 0.96 -13.04 -5.30
CA PHE A 33 0.77 -11.82 -4.53
C PHE A 33 -0.07 -10.82 -5.33
N VAL A 34 -1.11 -10.29 -4.70
CA VAL A 34 -1.95 -9.22 -5.24
C VAL A 34 -2.00 -8.10 -4.21
N ILE A 35 -1.55 -6.90 -4.57
CA ILE A 35 -1.72 -5.70 -3.75
C ILE A 35 -2.72 -4.79 -4.44
N ILE A 36 -3.86 -4.54 -3.82
CA ILE A 36 -4.88 -3.60 -4.26
C ILE A 36 -4.74 -2.36 -3.38
N MET A 37 -4.40 -1.23 -3.96
CA MET A 37 -4.21 0.02 -3.24
C MET A 37 -5.21 1.06 -3.71
N ALA A 38 -5.97 1.64 -2.78
CA ALA A 38 -6.77 2.84 -3.03
C ALA A 38 -5.89 4.09 -2.90
N ASP A 39 -6.34 5.20 -3.47
CA ASP A 39 -5.67 6.51 -3.46
C ASP A 39 -6.48 7.50 -2.62
N ASP A 40 -5.96 7.95 -1.48
CA ASP A 40 -6.63 8.83 -0.53
C ASP A 40 -7.86 8.22 0.20
N LEU A 41 -7.94 6.91 0.36
CA LEU A 41 -9.07 6.27 1.02
C LEU A 41 -9.01 6.46 2.53
N GLY A 42 -10.11 6.96 3.10
CA GLY A 42 -10.23 7.18 4.53
C GLY A 42 -10.39 5.90 5.34
N TYR A 43 -9.83 5.92 6.56
CA TYR A 43 -9.99 4.81 7.51
C TYR A 43 -11.46 4.55 7.84
N GLY A 44 -12.30 5.60 7.90
CA GLY A 44 -13.72 5.53 8.21
C GLY A 44 -14.64 5.29 6.99
N ASP A 45 -14.12 5.00 5.80
CA ASP A 45 -14.91 4.92 4.58
C ASP A 45 -15.25 3.48 4.16
N ILE A 46 -14.85 2.49 4.94
CA ILE A 46 -15.09 1.06 4.69
C ILE A 46 -15.91 0.46 5.84
N GLY A 47 -16.86 -0.42 5.52
CA GLY A 47 -17.79 -1.04 6.49
C GLY A 47 -17.07 -1.71 7.65
N THR A 48 -16.09 -2.59 7.39
CA THR A 48 -15.31 -3.28 8.44
C THR A 48 -14.48 -2.33 9.34
N PHE A 49 -14.28 -1.06 8.93
CA PHE A 49 -13.61 -0.03 9.71
C PHE A 49 -14.57 1.04 10.27
N GLY A 50 -15.90 0.89 10.06
CA GLY A 50 -16.91 1.68 10.74
C GLY A 50 -17.84 2.51 9.86
N ALA A 51 -17.67 2.55 8.54
CA ALA A 51 -18.61 3.20 7.63
C ALA A 51 -20.00 2.54 7.72
N LYS A 52 -21.05 3.36 7.74
CA LYS A 52 -22.44 2.88 7.81
C LYS A 52 -23.27 3.27 6.59
N ASP A 53 -22.80 4.22 5.82
CA ASP A 53 -23.47 4.88 4.70
C ASP A 53 -22.77 4.63 3.35
N ILE A 54 -21.71 3.83 3.34
CA ILE A 54 -21.03 3.30 2.15
C ILE A 54 -21.03 1.77 2.23
N ARG A 55 -21.43 1.10 1.18
CA ARG A 55 -21.50 -0.37 1.12
C ARG A 55 -20.21 -0.95 0.54
N THR A 56 -19.47 -1.71 1.35
CA THR A 56 -18.22 -2.34 0.94
C THR A 56 -18.21 -3.86 1.21
N PRO A 57 -19.21 -4.61 0.71
CA PRO A 57 -19.39 -6.02 1.07
C PRO A 57 -18.23 -6.93 0.64
N ASN A 58 -17.49 -6.59 -0.42
CA ASN A 58 -16.37 -7.40 -0.89
C ASN A 58 -15.12 -7.17 -0.03
N ILE A 59 -14.80 -5.91 0.33
CA ILE A 59 -13.70 -5.59 1.24
C ILE A 59 -14.02 -6.09 2.65
N ASP A 60 -15.27 -5.98 3.11
CA ASP A 60 -15.71 -6.52 4.38
C ASP A 60 -15.58 -8.05 4.44
N LYS A 61 -15.84 -8.72 3.30
CA LYS A 61 -15.64 -10.16 3.17
C LYS A 61 -14.16 -10.53 3.15
N LEU A 62 -13.28 -9.73 2.54
CA LEU A 62 -11.83 -9.90 2.67
C LEU A 62 -11.42 -9.90 4.15
N ALA A 63 -11.93 -8.94 4.94
CA ALA A 63 -11.63 -8.84 6.36
C ALA A 63 -12.17 -10.04 7.17
N THR A 64 -13.40 -10.47 6.89
CA THR A 64 -14.00 -11.61 7.60
C THR A 64 -13.38 -12.95 7.22
N ASN A 65 -12.84 -13.09 6.01
CA ASN A 65 -12.14 -14.27 5.53
C ASN A 65 -10.62 -14.19 5.71
N GLY A 66 -10.11 -13.12 6.30
CA GLY A 66 -8.69 -12.85 6.42
C GLY A 66 -8.28 -12.23 7.74
N LEU A 67 -7.33 -11.31 7.67
CA LEU A 67 -6.74 -10.59 8.79
C LEU A 67 -6.93 -9.09 8.61
N LYS A 68 -7.64 -8.46 9.54
CA LYS A 68 -7.80 -7.01 9.62
C LYS A 68 -6.70 -6.41 10.49
N PHE A 69 -5.99 -5.41 9.98
CA PHE A 69 -5.07 -4.61 10.77
C PHE A 69 -5.75 -3.33 11.23
N THR A 70 -5.76 -3.08 12.53
CA THR A 70 -6.37 -1.85 13.08
C THR A 70 -5.36 -0.72 13.24
N ALA A 71 -4.06 -1.02 13.25
CA ALA A 71 -2.96 -0.05 13.39
C ALA A 71 -1.89 -0.23 12.30
N PHE A 72 -2.30 -0.08 11.02
CA PHE A 72 -1.43 -0.17 9.87
C PHE A 72 -1.11 1.22 9.30
N TYR A 73 0.17 1.49 9.03
CA TYR A 73 0.61 2.85 8.68
C TYR A 73 1.31 2.92 7.33
N SER A 74 0.89 3.89 6.54
CA SER A 74 1.63 4.34 5.36
C SER A 74 2.90 5.11 5.76
N THR A 75 3.91 5.09 4.90
CA THR A 75 5.22 5.72 5.19
C THR A 75 5.22 7.23 5.08
N SER A 76 4.17 7.80 4.51
CA SER A 76 4.01 9.24 4.31
C SER A 76 2.52 9.59 4.25
N PRO A 77 2.12 10.81 4.62
CA PRO A 77 0.74 11.25 4.48
C PRO A 77 0.37 11.69 3.04
N VAL A 78 1.20 11.35 2.04
CA VAL A 78 0.98 11.68 0.61
C VAL A 78 1.51 10.58 -0.32
N CYS A 79 0.99 10.56 -1.55
CA CYS A 79 1.06 9.45 -2.50
C CYS A 79 2.48 8.96 -2.86
N SER A 80 3.32 9.76 -3.55
CA SER A 80 4.60 9.27 -4.10
C SER A 80 5.52 8.68 -3.03
N PRO A 81 5.81 9.36 -1.91
CA PRO A 81 6.67 8.77 -0.89
C PRO A 81 6.04 7.54 -0.22
N SER A 82 4.71 7.48 -0.08
CA SER A 82 4.06 6.31 0.47
C SER A 82 4.21 5.08 -0.45
N ARG A 83 3.97 5.25 -1.75
CA ARG A 83 4.15 4.20 -2.77
C ARG A 83 5.58 3.72 -2.86
N PHE A 84 6.56 4.63 -2.74
CA PHE A 84 7.98 4.29 -2.64
C PHE A 84 8.24 3.36 -1.44
N GLY A 85 7.77 3.75 -0.26
CA GLY A 85 8.00 2.96 0.95
C GLY A 85 7.40 1.56 0.89
N LEU A 86 6.19 1.41 0.33
CA LEU A 86 5.56 0.12 0.14
C LEU A 86 6.37 -0.79 -0.80
N LEU A 87 6.83 -0.24 -1.93
CA LEU A 87 7.52 -1.03 -2.96
C LEU A 87 8.96 -1.39 -2.61
N THR A 88 9.63 -0.64 -1.71
CA THR A 88 11.06 -0.81 -1.40
C THR A 88 11.35 -1.25 0.04
N GLY A 89 10.37 -1.16 0.95
CA GLY A 89 10.57 -1.42 2.38
C GLY A 89 11.45 -0.39 3.09
N ARG A 90 11.63 0.80 2.51
CA ARG A 90 12.54 1.86 3.00
C ARG A 90 11.82 3.18 3.19
N TYR A 91 12.20 3.93 4.20
CA TYR A 91 11.70 5.30 4.35
C TYR A 91 12.06 6.14 3.11
N PRO A 92 11.08 6.84 2.49
CA PRO A 92 11.30 7.66 1.29
C PRO A 92 12.37 8.73 1.50
N ARG A 93 12.49 9.22 2.72
CA ARG A 93 13.50 10.19 3.14
C ARG A 93 14.94 9.73 2.86
N ARG A 94 15.20 8.42 2.85
CA ARG A 94 16.55 7.88 2.49
C ARG A 94 16.98 8.24 1.08
N GLN A 95 16.02 8.56 0.20
CA GLN A 95 16.25 8.95 -1.19
C GLN A 95 15.81 10.39 -1.50
N GLY A 96 15.50 11.18 -0.48
CA GLY A 96 15.03 12.55 -0.66
C GLY A 96 13.68 12.64 -1.37
N ILE A 97 12.84 11.58 -1.32
CA ILE A 97 11.48 11.60 -1.86
C ILE A 97 10.57 12.12 -0.76
N ASP A 98 10.50 13.44 -0.65
CA ASP A 98 9.86 14.11 0.49
C ASP A 98 8.42 14.57 0.21
N GLY A 99 7.99 14.56 -1.06
CA GLY A 99 6.66 14.97 -1.50
C GLY A 99 6.21 14.25 -2.77
N VAL A 100 5.05 14.65 -3.30
CA VAL A 100 4.52 14.08 -4.54
C VAL A 100 5.31 14.55 -5.76
N PHE A 101 5.42 13.67 -6.75
CA PHE A 101 5.93 14.04 -8.06
C PHE A 101 4.82 14.66 -8.91
N PHE A 102 5.21 15.66 -9.72
CA PHE A 102 4.34 16.37 -10.64
C PHE A 102 4.79 16.14 -12.08
N PRO A 103 3.98 16.50 -13.09
CA PRO A 103 4.39 16.44 -14.49
C PRO A 103 5.67 17.24 -14.82
N GLU A 104 5.99 18.26 -14.02
CA GLU A 104 7.22 19.05 -14.14
C GLU A 104 8.41 18.45 -13.37
N SER A 105 8.21 17.32 -12.64
CA SER A 105 9.30 16.68 -11.92
C SER A 105 10.21 15.90 -12.86
N PHE A 106 11.53 16.12 -12.75
CA PHE A 106 12.55 15.42 -13.55
C PHE A 106 13.13 14.21 -12.83
N ASN A 107 12.74 13.97 -11.58
CA ASN A 107 13.17 12.87 -10.74
C ASN A 107 12.08 11.79 -10.63
N GLY A 108 12.46 10.66 -10.07
CA GLY A 108 11.60 9.52 -9.82
C GLY A 108 12.29 8.54 -8.88
N ILE A 109 11.80 7.31 -8.84
CA ILE A 109 12.43 6.23 -8.06
C ILE A 109 13.87 6.01 -8.54
N PRO A 110 14.88 6.09 -7.65
CA PRO A 110 16.27 5.85 -8.02
C PRO A 110 16.50 4.41 -8.47
N LYS A 111 17.34 4.23 -9.49
CA LYS A 111 17.66 2.90 -10.06
C LYS A 111 18.34 1.95 -9.05
N GLU A 112 18.98 2.49 -8.05
CA GLU A 112 19.67 1.74 -6.98
C GLU A 112 18.70 1.12 -5.97
N GLU A 113 17.43 1.51 -6.02
CA GLU A 113 16.39 0.96 -5.15
C GLU A 113 15.84 -0.33 -5.72
N LEU A 114 15.87 -1.36 -4.89
CA LEU A 114 15.28 -2.66 -5.23
C LEU A 114 13.78 -2.62 -4.90
N THR A 115 12.94 -2.85 -5.90
CA THR A 115 11.49 -2.96 -5.71
C THR A 115 11.07 -4.41 -5.44
N ILE A 116 9.84 -4.59 -4.91
CA ILE A 116 9.20 -5.92 -4.79
C ILE A 116 9.22 -6.63 -6.15
N ALA A 117 8.88 -5.92 -7.24
CA ALA A 117 8.80 -6.50 -8.58
C ALA A 117 10.16 -7.00 -9.07
N GLU A 118 11.23 -6.21 -8.93
CA GLU A 118 12.59 -6.63 -9.29
C GLU A 118 13.04 -7.85 -8.50
N ALA A 119 12.82 -7.85 -7.20
CA ALA A 119 13.18 -8.97 -6.34
C ALA A 119 12.43 -10.25 -6.72
N LEU A 120 11.12 -10.17 -6.93
CA LEU A 120 10.28 -11.31 -7.32
C LEU A 120 10.60 -11.84 -8.69
N LYS A 121 10.95 -10.98 -9.64
CA LYS A 121 11.40 -11.38 -10.99
C LYS A 121 12.62 -12.30 -10.93
N THR A 122 13.59 -12.07 -10.04
CA THR A 122 14.73 -12.95 -9.81
C THR A 122 14.32 -14.34 -9.30
N LYS A 123 13.10 -14.45 -8.76
CA LYS A 123 12.51 -15.70 -8.28
C LYS A 123 11.57 -16.34 -9.30
N GLY A 124 11.51 -15.83 -10.54
CA GLY A 124 10.70 -16.37 -11.63
C GLY A 124 9.20 -16.04 -11.49
N TYR A 125 8.86 -14.90 -10.90
CA TYR A 125 7.51 -14.36 -10.91
C TYR A 125 7.28 -13.55 -12.18
N SER A 126 6.10 -13.67 -12.76
CA SER A 126 5.58 -12.69 -13.70
C SER A 126 5.05 -11.48 -12.92
N THR A 127 5.39 -10.28 -13.36
CA THR A 127 5.12 -9.06 -12.58
C THR A 127 4.30 -8.06 -13.39
N GLY A 128 3.19 -7.59 -12.83
CA GLY A 128 2.30 -6.61 -13.47
C GLY A 128 1.91 -5.48 -12.54
N ILE A 129 1.76 -4.31 -13.13
CA ILE A 129 1.12 -3.16 -12.48
C ILE A 129 -0.01 -2.63 -13.35
N VAL A 130 -1.17 -2.45 -12.76
CA VAL A 130 -2.33 -1.85 -13.41
C VAL A 130 -2.84 -0.69 -12.55
N GLY A 131 -2.69 0.54 -13.03
CA GLY A 131 -3.15 1.73 -12.32
C GLY A 131 -2.13 2.86 -12.22
N LYS A 132 -2.22 3.66 -11.14
CA LYS A 132 -1.40 4.84 -10.87
C LYS A 132 0.01 4.46 -10.40
N TRP A 133 1.04 4.89 -11.17
CA TRP A 133 2.44 4.68 -10.79
C TRP A 133 2.94 5.69 -9.76
N HIS A 134 2.98 6.95 -10.11
CA HIS A 134 3.36 8.12 -9.30
C HIS A 134 4.77 8.09 -8.69
N LEU A 135 5.72 7.37 -9.32
CA LEU A 135 7.14 7.31 -8.91
C LEU A 135 8.11 7.77 -10.02
N GLY A 136 7.66 8.73 -10.82
CA GLY A 136 8.40 9.32 -11.93
C GLY A 136 7.88 8.87 -13.28
N HIS A 137 7.81 9.81 -14.24
CA HIS A 137 7.18 9.61 -15.53
C HIS A 137 8.17 9.57 -16.70
N HIS A 138 9.39 10.03 -16.50
CA HIS A 138 10.43 9.86 -17.51
C HIS A 138 10.71 8.38 -17.72
N ARG A 139 11.02 8.00 -18.96
CA ARG A 139 11.13 6.59 -19.37
C ARG A 139 11.97 5.74 -18.42
N GLN A 140 13.08 6.30 -17.89
CA GLN A 140 13.97 5.57 -16.96
C GLN A 140 13.34 5.28 -15.59
N PHE A 141 12.22 5.92 -15.24
CA PHE A 141 11.53 5.75 -13.96
C PHE A 141 10.22 4.99 -14.09
N LEU A 142 9.78 4.65 -15.32
CA LEU A 142 8.52 3.94 -15.54
C LEU A 142 8.58 2.51 -14.99
N PRO A 143 7.43 1.87 -14.75
CA PRO A 143 7.34 0.56 -14.12
C PRO A 143 8.20 -0.53 -14.75
N LEU A 144 8.31 -0.57 -16.07
CA LEU A 144 9.10 -1.59 -16.77
C LEU A 144 10.60 -1.52 -16.43
N GLN A 145 11.12 -0.35 -16.05
CA GLN A 145 12.49 -0.15 -15.60
C GLN A 145 12.69 -0.46 -14.12
N ASN A 146 11.59 -0.71 -13.40
CA ASN A 146 11.54 -1.00 -11.98
C ASN A 146 10.97 -2.40 -11.69
N GLY A 147 11.24 -3.35 -12.58
CA GLY A 147 10.99 -4.78 -12.39
C GLY A 147 9.64 -5.31 -12.86
N PHE A 148 8.71 -4.46 -13.29
CA PHE A 148 7.45 -4.94 -13.86
C PHE A 148 7.63 -5.40 -15.31
N ASP A 149 7.00 -6.54 -15.64
CA ASP A 149 6.97 -7.06 -17.03
C ASP A 149 5.87 -6.39 -17.83
N GLU A 150 4.75 -6.06 -17.16
CA GLU A 150 3.58 -5.45 -17.78
C GLU A 150 3.14 -4.21 -17.00
N TYR A 151 2.78 -3.17 -17.73
CA TYR A 151 2.19 -1.94 -17.17
C TYR A 151 1.02 -1.47 -18.02
N PHE A 152 -0.09 -1.17 -17.35
CA PHE A 152 -1.19 -0.40 -17.89
C PHE A 152 -1.67 0.61 -16.83
N GLY A 153 -1.78 1.88 -17.17
CA GLY A 153 -2.26 2.88 -16.21
C GLY A 153 -1.77 4.28 -16.49
N ILE A 154 -1.85 5.14 -15.48
CA ILE A 154 -1.42 6.54 -15.56
C ILE A 154 -0.12 6.76 -14.76
N PRO A 155 0.82 7.57 -15.31
CA PRO A 155 2.13 7.78 -14.66
C PRO A 155 2.08 8.74 -13.47
N TYR A 156 0.99 9.52 -13.30
CA TYR A 156 0.78 10.53 -12.26
C TYR A 156 -0.52 10.32 -11.49
N SER A 157 -1.02 11.40 -10.87
CA SER A 157 -2.37 11.48 -10.32
C SER A 157 -3.40 11.89 -11.38
N ASN A 158 -4.64 11.50 -11.17
CA ASN A 158 -5.75 11.73 -12.09
C ASN A 158 -6.19 13.21 -12.21
N ASP A 159 -5.81 14.05 -11.27
CA ASP A 159 -6.03 15.52 -11.26
C ASP A 159 -4.97 16.30 -12.02
N MET A 160 -3.89 15.65 -12.46
CA MET A 160 -2.78 16.32 -13.14
C MET A 160 -3.02 16.43 -14.65
N GLN A 161 -2.55 17.53 -15.25
CA GLN A 161 -2.72 17.79 -16.68
C GLN A 161 -2.06 16.71 -17.55
N GLY A 162 -2.70 16.39 -18.67
CA GLY A 162 -2.18 15.42 -19.62
C GLY A 162 -2.38 13.97 -19.20
N THR A 163 -3.41 13.68 -18.40
CA THR A 163 -3.76 12.30 -17.99
C THR A 163 -3.95 11.43 -19.24
N ALA A 164 -3.11 10.40 -19.35
CA ALA A 164 -3.10 9.48 -20.47
C ALA A 164 -2.85 8.06 -19.97
N TYR A 165 -3.45 7.07 -20.64
CA TYR A 165 -3.06 5.69 -20.39
C TYR A 165 -1.78 5.34 -21.13
N LEU A 166 -0.87 4.71 -20.37
CA LEU A 166 0.30 4.04 -20.92
C LEU A 166 0.07 2.53 -20.91
N ARG A 167 0.60 1.87 -21.94
CA ARG A 167 0.82 0.42 -21.96
C ARG A 167 2.31 0.17 -22.16
N GLY A 168 2.94 -0.45 -21.17
CA GLY A 168 4.38 -0.49 -21.11
C GLY A 168 4.97 0.91 -20.94
N ASN A 169 5.76 1.36 -21.91
CA ASN A 169 6.39 2.69 -21.90
C ASN A 169 5.74 3.70 -22.87
N ASP A 170 4.66 3.29 -23.54
CA ASP A 170 4.11 4.08 -24.63
C ASP A 170 2.68 4.53 -24.31
N VAL A 171 2.34 5.75 -24.69
CA VAL A 171 0.99 6.28 -24.54
C VAL A 171 0.07 5.58 -25.54
N VAL A 172 -1.02 5.00 -25.04
CA VAL A 172 -2.02 4.30 -25.87
C VAL A 172 -3.34 5.06 -25.99
N GLN A 173 -3.63 5.97 -25.04
CA GLN A 173 -4.83 6.77 -25.07
C GLN A 173 -4.62 8.10 -24.34
N TYR A 174 -4.91 9.22 -25.03
CA TYR A 174 -5.03 10.54 -24.44
C TYR A 174 -6.49 10.86 -24.09
N ASN A 175 -6.70 11.86 -23.23
CA ASN A 175 -8.03 12.36 -22.85
C ASN A 175 -8.96 11.21 -22.40
N ILE A 176 -8.49 10.46 -21.42
CA ILE A 176 -9.22 9.31 -20.87
C ILE A 176 -10.54 9.77 -20.24
N ASP A 177 -11.61 9.00 -20.46
CA ASP A 177 -12.85 9.13 -19.71
C ASP A 177 -12.69 8.48 -18.34
N GLN A 178 -12.51 9.29 -17.31
CA GLN A 178 -12.21 8.82 -15.97
C GLN A 178 -13.37 8.09 -15.30
N HIS A 179 -14.62 8.24 -15.78
CA HIS A 179 -15.77 7.46 -15.28
C HIS A 179 -15.57 5.95 -15.46
N PHE A 180 -14.76 5.54 -16.41
CA PHE A 180 -14.49 4.13 -16.67
C PHE A 180 -13.15 3.65 -16.16
N THR A 181 -12.38 4.49 -15.47
CA THR A 181 -11.00 4.14 -15.06
C THR A 181 -10.96 2.96 -14.09
N THR A 182 -11.81 2.93 -13.05
CA THR A 182 -11.88 1.80 -12.11
C THR A 182 -12.23 0.50 -12.81
N LYS A 183 -13.22 0.53 -13.72
CA LYS A 183 -13.59 -0.64 -14.52
C LYS A 183 -12.46 -1.09 -15.43
N THR A 184 -11.83 -0.16 -16.15
CA THR A 184 -10.71 -0.47 -17.06
C THR A 184 -9.54 -1.12 -16.32
N TYR A 185 -9.16 -0.61 -15.16
CA TYR A 185 -8.13 -1.23 -14.34
C TYR A 185 -8.54 -2.62 -13.84
N THR A 186 -9.80 -2.81 -13.51
CA THR A 186 -10.32 -4.12 -13.10
C THR A 186 -10.23 -5.14 -14.24
N ASP A 187 -10.66 -4.77 -15.44
CA ASP A 187 -10.60 -5.64 -16.63
C ASP A 187 -9.14 -6.03 -16.97
N GLU A 188 -8.20 -5.07 -16.93
CA GLU A 188 -6.77 -5.32 -17.18
C GLU A 188 -6.16 -6.20 -16.09
N ALA A 189 -6.52 -6.01 -14.82
CA ALA A 189 -6.07 -6.84 -13.71
C ALA A 189 -6.55 -8.29 -13.86
N ILE A 190 -7.81 -8.49 -14.24
CA ILE A 190 -8.38 -9.83 -14.52
C ILE A 190 -7.65 -10.48 -15.69
N SER A 191 -7.41 -9.73 -16.77
CA SER A 191 -6.67 -10.22 -17.93
C SER A 191 -5.26 -10.68 -17.57
N PHE A 192 -4.55 -9.92 -16.71
CA PHE A 192 -3.25 -10.30 -16.19
C PHE A 192 -3.32 -11.61 -15.37
N ILE A 193 -4.29 -11.74 -14.46
CA ILE A 193 -4.49 -12.95 -13.65
C ILE A 193 -4.76 -14.16 -14.54
N GLU A 194 -5.65 -14.03 -15.54
CA GLU A 194 -5.98 -15.12 -16.46
C GLU A 194 -4.78 -15.55 -17.30
N LYS A 195 -3.96 -14.60 -17.73
CA LYS A 195 -2.75 -14.85 -18.52
C LYS A 195 -1.70 -15.64 -17.71
N HIS A 196 -1.51 -15.26 -16.42
CA HIS A 196 -0.43 -15.77 -15.57
C HIS A 196 -0.85 -16.83 -14.55
N LYS A 197 -2.09 -17.35 -14.60
CA LYS A 197 -2.64 -18.32 -13.62
C LYS A 197 -1.86 -19.63 -13.45
N LYS A 198 -0.97 -19.97 -14.40
CA LYS A 198 -0.18 -21.22 -14.39
C LYS A 198 1.20 -21.08 -13.77
N GLU A 199 1.62 -19.87 -13.47
CA GLU A 199 2.93 -19.52 -12.93
C GLU A 199 2.77 -18.57 -11.72
N PRO A 200 3.77 -18.44 -10.84
CA PRO A 200 3.70 -17.49 -9.76
C PRO A 200 3.73 -16.06 -10.31
N PHE A 201 2.87 -15.19 -9.80
CA PHE A 201 2.80 -13.80 -10.23
C PHE A 201 2.69 -12.82 -9.06
N PHE A 202 3.07 -11.59 -9.36
CA PHE A 202 2.85 -10.40 -8.53
C PHE A 202 2.06 -9.38 -9.34
N LEU A 203 0.88 -9.02 -8.83
CA LEU A 203 0.05 -7.95 -9.38
C LEU A 203 -0.03 -6.81 -8.37
N TYR A 204 0.39 -5.62 -8.77
CA TYR A 204 0.13 -4.37 -8.06
C TYR A 204 -0.98 -3.62 -8.79
N LEU A 205 -2.13 -3.44 -8.11
CA LEU A 205 -3.32 -2.75 -8.62
C LEU A 205 -3.57 -1.46 -7.83
N PRO A 206 -2.80 -0.39 -8.08
CA PRO A 206 -2.99 0.90 -7.46
C PRO A 206 -4.05 1.70 -8.21
N HIS A 207 -5.28 1.70 -7.69
CA HIS A 207 -6.36 2.53 -8.21
C HIS A 207 -6.03 4.02 -8.11
N THR A 208 -6.70 4.84 -8.91
CA THR A 208 -6.65 6.30 -8.84
C THR A 208 -7.75 6.87 -7.95
N MET A 209 -8.75 6.07 -7.62
CA MET A 209 -9.88 6.45 -6.80
C MET A 209 -9.66 5.99 -5.35
N PRO A 210 -10.22 6.71 -4.37
CA PRO A 210 -11.11 7.89 -4.47
C PRO A 210 -10.40 9.26 -4.47
N HIS A 211 -9.19 9.38 -5.05
CA HIS A 211 -8.53 10.68 -5.20
C HIS A 211 -9.37 11.63 -6.06
N LEU A 212 -9.48 12.88 -5.65
CA LEU A 212 -10.15 13.94 -6.42
C LEU A 212 -9.43 14.23 -7.75
N PRO A 213 -10.16 14.64 -8.81
CA PRO A 213 -11.63 14.69 -8.91
C PRO A 213 -12.27 13.30 -8.96
N LEU A 214 -13.46 13.19 -8.38
CA LEU A 214 -14.17 11.92 -8.25
C LEU A 214 -14.89 11.55 -9.56
N TYR A 215 -14.79 10.28 -9.94
CA TYR A 215 -15.49 9.71 -11.09
C TYR A 215 -15.99 8.30 -10.77
N ALA A 216 -17.27 8.09 -10.86
CA ALA A 216 -17.89 6.76 -10.83
C ALA A 216 -18.48 6.44 -12.20
N SER A 217 -18.50 5.17 -12.58
CA SER A 217 -19.19 4.76 -13.79
C SER A 217 -20.72 4.90 -13.66
N PRO A 218 -21.46 5.01 -14.77
CA PRO A 218 -22.94 5.10 -14.73
C PRO A 218 -23.60 3.92 -13.99
N ALA A 219 -22.86 2.80 -13.85
CA ALA A 219 -23.34 1.65 -13.08
C ALA A 219 -23.40 1.91 -11.58
N PHE A 220 -22.63 2.86 -11.07
CA PHE A 220 -22.52 3.19 -9.63
C PHE A 220 -23.00 4.59 -9.29
N GLU A 221 -22.97 5.52 -10.23
CA GLU A 221 -23.36 6.91 -10.01
C GLU A 221 -24.79 7.04 -9.45
N GLY A 222 -24.94 7.85 -8.38
CA GLY A 222 -26.20 8.13 -7.70
C GLY A 222 -26.77 6.98 -6.87
N LYS A 223 -25.96 5.99 -6.46
CA LYS A 223 -26.42 4.81 -5.72
C LYS A 223 -26.07 4.79 -4.25
N SER A 224 -24.99 5.45 -3.87
CA SER A 224 -24.55 5.49 -2.48
C SER A 224 -25.27 6.55 -1.67
N GLN A 225 -25.50 6.28 -0.37
CA GLN A 225 -26.03 7.27 0.55
C GLN A 225 -25.05 8.43 0.82
N ARG A 226 -23.75 8.21 0.61
CA ARG A 226 -22.69 9.19 0.74
C ARG A 226 -22.47 10.05 -0.53
N GLY A 227 -23.37 10.01 -1.52
CA GLY A 227 -23.23 10.71 -2.79
C GLY A 227 -22.06 10.21 -3.62
N LEU A 228 -21.51 11.06 -4.49
CA LEU A 228 -20.48 10.65 -5.45
C LEU A 228 -19.24 10.01 -4.82
N TYR A 229 -18.78 10.48 -3.66
CA TYR A 229 -17.68 9.83 -2.96
C TYR A 229 -18.00 8.37 -2.60
N GLY A 230 -19.19 8.14 -2.07
CA GLY A 230 -19.65 6.80 -1.77
C GLY A 230 -19.84 5.92 -3.00
N ASP A 231 -20.33 6.47 -4.12
CA ASP A 231 -20.46 5.76 -5.39
C ASP A 231 -19.10 5.25 -5.87
N VAL A 232 -18.06 6.09 -5.77
CA VAL A 232 -16.68 5.75 -6.13
C VAL A 232 -16.12 4.63 -5.25
N ILE A 233 -16.39 4.67 -3.94
CA ILE A 233 -15.94 3.62 -3.01
C ILE A 233 -16.69 2.29 -3.29
N GLU A 234 -17.99 2.35 -3.57
CA GLU A 234 -18.78 1.15 -3.91
C GLU A 234 -18.32 0.52 -5.24
N GLU A 235 -17.87 1.34 -6.21
CA GLU A 235 -17.25 0.82 -7.43
C GLU A 235 -15.86 0.23 -7.18
N LEU A 236 -15.06 0.82 -6.29
CA LEU A 236 -13.78 0.26 -5.86
C LEU A 236 -13.98 -1.10 -5.15
N ASP A 237 -14.97 -1.19 -4.27
CA ASP A 237 -15.36 -2.45 -3.62
C ASP A 237 -15.77 -3.52 -4.64
N TRP A 238 -16.55 -3.14 -5.65
CA TRP A 238 -16.89 -4.03 -6.76
C TRP A 238 -15.64 -4.54 -7.47
N SER A 239 -14.67 -3.66 -7.76
CA SER A 239 -13.39 -4.04 -8.37
C SER A 239 -12.64 -5.09 -7.55
N VAL A 240 -12.56 -4.90 -6.23
CA VAL A 240 -11.98 -5.89 -5.31
C VAL A 240 -12.70 -7.24 -5.45
N GLY A 241 -14.04 -7.22 -5.46
CA GLY A 241 -14.85 -8.41 -5.65
C GLY A 241 -14.55 -9.15 -6.96
N GLN A 242 -14.39 -8.42 -8.08
CA GLN A 242 -14.07 -8.98 -9.38
C GLN A 242 -12.67 -9.65 -9.40
N VAL A 243 -11.67 -9.04 -8.77
CA VAL A 243 -10.33 -9.62 -8.63
C VAL A 243 -10.39 -10.93 -7.84
N ILE A 244 -11.08 -10.95 -6.71
CA ILE A 244 -11.24 -12.18 -5.90
C ILE A 244 -11.96 -13.27 -6.69
N GLU A 245 -13.02 -12.92 -7.41
CA GLU A 245 -13.76 -13.88 -8.24
C GLU A 245 -12.89 -14.45 -9.37
N ALA A 246 -12.03 -13.62 -9.99
CA ALA A 246 -11.07 -14.09 -10.98
C ALA A 246 -10.08 -15.10 -10.40
N LEU A 247 -9.57 -14.87 -9.17
CA LEU A 247 -8.70 -15.82 -8.49
C LEU A 247 -9.42 -17.15 -8.21
N LYS A 248 -10.67 -17.12 -7.76
CA LYS A 248 -11.52 -18.30 -7.49
C LYS A 248 -11.79 -19.09 -8.76
N LYS A 249 -12.31 -18.41 -9.80
CA LYS A 249 -12.62 -19.02 -11.10
C LYS A 249 -11.43 -19.75 -11.70
N ASN A 250 -10.22 -19.25 -11.46
CA ASN A 250 -8.99 -19.88 -11.94
C ASN A 250 -8.39 -20.89 -10.96
N GLY A 251 -9.02 -21.15 -9.80
CA GLY A 251 -8.58 -22.14 -8.81
C GLY A 251 -7.25 -21.82 -8.14
N ILE A 252 -6.93 -20.53 -7.97
CA ILE A 252 -5.66 -20.05 -7.42
C ILE A 252 -5.83 -19.17 -6.17
N GLU A 253 -7.06 -18.94 -5.70
CA GLU A 253 -7.33 -18.12 -4.50
C GLU A 253 -6.59 -18.65 -3.27
N GLU A 254 -6.65 -19.97 -3.03
CA GLU A 254 -6.00 -20.62 -1.90
C GLU A 254 -4.49 -20.36 -1.81
N ASN A 255 -3.83 -20.20 -2.95
CA ASN A 255 -2.38 -19.95 -3.03
C ASN A 255 -2.05 -18.50 -3.37
N THR A 256 -2.92 -17.55 -3.04
CA THR A 256 -2.74 -16.13 -3.32
C THR A 256 -2.90 -15.30 -2.05
N LEU A 257 -1.86 -14.53 -1.70
CA LEU A 257 -1.96 -13.47 -0.70
C LEU A 257 -2.50 -12.22 -1.37
N VAL A 258 -3.70 -11.79 -0.96
CA VAL A 258 -4.32 -10.54 -1.38
C VAL A 258 -4.20 -9.53 -0.24
N ILE A 259 -3.67 -8.36 -0.54
CA ILE A 259 -3.52 -7.21 0.36
C ILE A 259 -4.37 -6.07 -0.19
N PHE A 260 -5.30 -5.56 0.61
CA PHE A 260 -6.02 -4.32 0.33
C PHE A 260 -5.54 -3.25 1.31
N THR A 261 -5.22 -2.05 0.81
CA THR A 261 -4.77 -0.90 1.62
C THR A 261 -5.01 0.43 0.92
N SER A 262 -4.68 1.54 1.56
CA SER A 262 -4.62 2.90 0.96
C SER A 262 -3.21 3.46 1.04
N ASP A 263 -2.82 4.35 0.13
CA ASP A 263 -1.49 4.98 0.16
C ASP A 263 -1.34 6.05 1.25
N ASN A 264 -2.40 6.72 1.65
CA ASN A 264 -2.49 7.64 2.79
C ASN A 264 -3.96 7.82 3.21
N GLY A 265 -4.20 8.63 4.22
CA GLY A 265 -5.54 8.93 4.68
C GLY A 265 -6.34 9.86 3.75
N PRO A 266 -7.62 10.13 4.08
CA PRO A 266 -8.57 10.86 3.25
C PRO A 266 -8.21 12.34 3.14
N TRP A 267 -8.66 12.99 2.06
CA TRP A 267 -8.35 14.41 1.82
C TRP A 267 -9.42 15.35 2.43
N THR A 268 -9.52 15.29 3.73
CA THR A 268 -10.59 15.89 4.54
C THR A 268 -10.84 17.38 4.36
N ILE A 269 -9.91 18.13 3.72
CA ILE A 269 -10.14 19.54 3.40
C ILE A 269 -11.22 19.77 2.31
N PHE A 270 -11.64 18.70 1.61
CA PHE A 270 -12.70 18.73 0.61
C PHE A 270 -14.05 18.24 1.16
N ASP A 271 -14.16 18.19 2.49
CA ASP A 271 -15.39 17.85 3.19
C ASP A 271 -16.01 16.52 2.72
N ILE A 272 -17.26 16.50 2.28
CA ILE A 272 -17.98 15.29 1.89
C ILE A 272 -17.34 14.54 0.68
N GLU A 273 -16.61 15.24 -0.16
CA GLU A 273 -15.89 14.66 -1.30
C GLU A 273 -14.47 14.20 -0.93
N GLY A 274 -13.98 14.58 0.22
CA GLY A 274 -12.62 14.24 0.67
C GLY A 274 -12.51 12.95 1.46
N GLY A 275 -13.60 12.31 1.82
CA GLY A 275 -13.65 11.11 2.63
C GLY A 275 -13.56 11.36 4.14
N SER A 276 -13.50 10.27 4.90
CA SER A 276 -13.55 10.31 6.37
C SER A 276 -12.48 9.43 7.01
N ALA A 277 -11.70 10.00 7.91
CA ALA A 277 -10.79 9.23 8.75
C ALA A 277 -11.49 8.50 9.93
N GLY A 278 -12.82 8.57 10.00
CA GLY A 278 -13.59 8.04 11.12
C GLY A 278 -13.29 8.80 12.42
N ASN A 279 -12.86 8.08 13.44
CA ASN A 279 -12.47 8.67 14.72
C ASN A 279 -11.00 9.12 14.79
N LEU A 280 -10.23 8.97 13.71
CA LEU A 280 -8.85 9.42 13.65
C LEU A 280 -8.78 10.91 13.33
N ARG A 281 -7.78 11.58 13.91
CA ARG A 281 -7.61 13.02 13.73
C ARG A 281 -7.05 13.38 12.36
N ASN A 282 -7.64 14.38 11.69
CA ASN A 282 -7.22 14.94 10.40
C ASN A 282 -7.18 13.91 9.26
N GLY A 283 -6.34 14.15 8.23
CA GLY A 283 -6.23 13.32 7.04
C GLY A 283 -4.96 13.60 6.25
N LYS A 284 -5.01 13.37 4.95
CA LYS A 284 -3.93 13.56 3.97
C LYS A 284 -3.11 14.82 4.22
N GLY A 285 -1.78 14.71 4.10
CA GLY A 285 -0.86 15.81 4.30
C GLY A 285 -0.51 16.08 5.76
N THR A 286 -1.07 15.33 6.73
CA THR A 286 -0.79 15.51 8.16
C THR A 286 -0.19 14.26 8.79
N THR A 287 0.55 14.45 9.88
CA THR A 287 1.14 13.36 10.67
C THR A 287 0.31 13.00 11.91
N PHE A 288 -0.95 13.44 11.96
CA PHE A 288 -1.95 12.89 12.87
C PHE A 288 -2.41 11.51 12.38
N GLU A 289 -3.09 10.75 13.24
CA GLU A 289 -3.46 9.37 12.92
C GLU A 289 -4.24 9.26 11.61
N GLY A 290 -5.19 10.16 11.35
CA GLY A 290 -5.98 10.15 10.11
C GLY A 290 -5.18 10.37 8.83
N GLY A 291 -3.93 10.87 8.90
CA GLY A 291 -3.09 11.08 7.71
C GLY A 291 -2.33 9.84 7.25
N GLN A 292 -1.94 8.97 8.18
CA GLN A 292 -1.04 7.83 7.87
C GLN A 292 -1.54 6.47 8.37
N ARG A 293 -2.52 6.40 9.28
CA ARG A 293 -3.16 5.15 9.67
C ARG A 293 -4.23 4.81 8.65
N VAL A 294 -3.99 3.75 7.88
CA VAL A 294 -4.78 3.40 6.70
C VAL A 294 -5.53 2.08 6.89
N PRO A 295 -6.74 1.93 6.31
CA PRO A 295 -7.46 0.68 6.36
C PRO A 295 -6.68 -0.40 5.61
N THR A 296 -6.42 -1.53 6.27
CA THR A 296 -5.62 -2.60 5.67
C THR A 296 -6.16 -3.96 6.06
N VAL A 297 -6.30 -4.82 5.04
CA VAL A 297 -6.80 -6.18 5.16
C VAL A 297 -5.93 -7.11 4.32
N PHE A 298 -5.53 -8.25 4.89
CA PHE A 298 -4.83 -9.32 4.19
C PHE A 298 -5.74 -10.56 4.14
N GLN A 299 -5.86 -11.19 2.97
CA GLN A 299 -6.53 -12.48 2.83
C GLN A 299 -5.57 -13.48 2.16
N TRP A 300 -5.44 -14.65 2.75
CA TRP A 300 -4.74 -15.80 2.18
C TRP A 300 -5.36 -17.07 2.76
N PRO A 301 -6.35 -17.67 2.08
CA PRO A 301 -7.17 -18.72 2.68
C PRO A 301 -6.37 -19.91 3.19
N ALA A 302 -5.30 -20.32 2.49
CA ALA A 302 -4.46 -21.45 2.94
C ALA A 302 -3.60 -21.15 4.18
N GLN A 303 -3.41 -19.89 4.58
CA GLN A 303 -2.44 -19.51 5.62
C GLN A 303 -3.04 -18.65 6.74
N ILE A 304 -3.94 -17.75 6.41
CA ILE A 304 -4.52 -16.79 7.36
C ILE A 304 -5.83 -17.34 7.91
N LYS A 305 -5.92 -17.42 9.24
CA LYS A 305 -7.16 -17.77 9.91
C LYS A 305 -8.22 -16.69 9.68
N ALA A 306 -9.36 -17.08 9.15
CA ALA A 306 -10.49 -16.19 8.92
C ALA A 306 -10.93 -15.45 10.21
N GLY A 307 -11.28 -14.17 10.08
CA GLY A 307 -11.73 -13.31 11.17
C GLY A 307 -10.63 -12.89 12.14
N SER A 308 -9.36 -13.03 11.76
CA SER A 308 -8.25 -12.56 12.58
C SER A 308 -8.17 -11.02 12.62
N VAL A 309 -7.70 -10.49 13.75
CA VAL A 309 -7.46 -9.05 13.95
C VAL A 309 -6.07 -8.86 14.54
N TYR A 310 -5.32 -7.92 13.99
CA TYR A 310 -4.02 -7.49 14.52
C TYR A 310 -4.10 -6.02 14.92
N GLU A 311 -3.85 -5.74 16.20
CA GLU A 311 -4.05 -4.40 16.79
C GLU A 311 -2.75 -3.65 17.04
N ASP A 312 -1.60 -4.35 17.05
CA ASP A 312 -0.29 -3.73 17.23
C ASP A 312 0.18 -3.03 15.93
N LEU A 313 1.24 -2.25 16.04
CA LEU A 313 1.86 -1.53 14.93
C LEU A 313 2.27 -2.45 13.78
N ALA A 314 1.84 -2.12 12.56
CA ALA A 314 2.37 -2.67 11.31
C ALA A 314 2.47 -1.56 10.25
N LEU A 315 3.34 -1.72 9.26
CA LEU A 315 3.76 -0.66 8.36
C LEU A 315 3.69 -1.11 6.89
N HIS A 316 3.47 -0.17 5.96
CA HIS A 316 3.72 -0.41 4.53
C HIS A 316 5.15 -0.92 4.28
N LEU A 317 6.11 -0.44 5.04
CA LEU A 317 7.51 -0.89 4.97
C LEU A 317 7.66 -2.41 5.16
N ASP A 318 6.76 -3.03 5.94
CA ASP A 318 6.82 -4.45 6.27
C ASP A 318 6.36 -5.35 5.12
N ILE A 319 5.61 -4.80 4.14
CA ILE A 319 5.11 -5.56 2.98
C ILE A 319 6.27 -6.09 2.14
N PHE A 320 7.27 -5.26 1.84
CA PHE A 320 8.44 -5.65 1.05
C PHE A 320 9.17 -6.88 1.63
N PRO A 321 9.74 -6.85 2.84
CA PRO A 321 10.46 -8.01 3.38
C PRO A 321 9.56 -9.23 3.61
N THR A 322 8.29 -9.03 3.91
CA THR A 322 7.32 -10.13 4.08
C THR A 322 7.08 -10.87 2.77
N ILE A 323 6.82 -10.16 1.68
CA ILE A 323 6.63 -10.77 0.36
C ILE A 323 7.91 -11.49 -0.08
N LEU A 324 9.08 -10.87 0.09
CA LEU A 324 10.36 -11.48 -0.24
C LEU A 324 10.59 -12.78 0.53
N LYS A 325 10.30 -12.79 1.82
CA LYS A 325 10.39 -13.98 2.67
C LYS A 325 9.48 -15.10 2.18
N LEU A 326 8.21 -14.78 1.91
CA LEU A 326 7.22 -15.74 1.43
C LEU A 326 7.54 -16.29 0.04
N ALA A 327 8.18 -15.49 -0.82
CA ALA A 327 8.67 -15.91 -2.13
C ALA A 327 9.99 -16.73 -2.09
N GLY A 328 10.58 -16.90 -0.90
CA GLY A 328 11.85 -17.58 -0.74
C GLY A 328 13.05 -16.79 -1.28
N TYR A 329 13.02 -15.46 -1.19
CA TYR A 329 14.15 -14.61 -1.55
C TYR A 329 15.23 -14.71 -0.48
N GLN A 330 16.46 -15.06 -0.87
CA GLN A 330 17.59 -15.30 0.04
C GLN A 330 18.82 -14.45 -0.30
N THR A 331 18.74 -13.65 -1.36
CA THR A 331 19.87 -12.79 -1.76
C THR A 331 20.01 -11.62 -0.79
N THR A 332 21.25 -11.24 -0.49
CA THR A 332 21.53 -10.04 0.31
C THR A 332 20.94 -8.82 -0.39
N LEU A 333 20.21 -8.01 0.37
CA LEU A 333 19.62 -6.79 -0.15
C LEU A 333 20.72 -5.75 -0.43
N PRO A 334 20.62 -5.00 -1.54
CA PRO A 334 21.62 -3.99 -1.90
C PRO A 334 21.65 -2.83 -0.91
N ASN A 335 20.54 -2.55 -0.28
CA ASN A 335 20.36 -1.43 0.66
C ASN A 335 19.72 -1.91 1.96
N PRO A 336 20.05 -1.27 3.12
CA PRO A 336 19.33 -1.52 4.37
C PRO A 336 17.83 -1.17 4.20
N ILE A 337 16.96 -2.03 4.69
CA ILE A 337 15.51 -1.80 4.75
C ILE A 337 15.09 -1.31 6.14
N ASP A 338 13.92 -0.67 6.21
CA ASP A 338 13.33 -0.18 7.46
C ASP A 338 12.14 -1.01 7.92
N GLY A 339 11.55 -1.79 7.01
CA GLY A 339 10.49 -2.74 7.30
C GLY A 339 11.01 -4.04 7.90
N GLU A 340 10.09 -4.83 8.46
CA GLU A 340 10.34 -6.13 9.04
C GLU A 340 9.52 -7.22 8.35
N ASP A 341 10.06 -8.43 8.28
CA ASP A 341 9.28 -9.60 7.92
C ASP A 341 8.23 -9.89 8.99
N VAL A 342 6.97 -9.71 8.62
CA VAL A 342 5.82 -9.98 9.49
C VAL A 342 5.01 -11.20 9.05
N SER A 343 5.61 -12.10 8.26
CA SER A 343 4.95 -13.32 7.78
C SER A 343 4.38 -14.19 8.91
N GLN A 344 5.01 -14.17 10.09
CA GLN A 344 4.51 -14.84 11.27
C GLN A 344 3.20 -14.25 11.83
N ILE A 345 2.85 -12.99 11.55
CA ILE A 345 1.54 -12.42 11.93
C ILE A 345 0.43 -13.09 11.14
N LEU A 346 0.71 -13.52 9.91
CA LEU A 346 -0.28 -14.16 9.02
C LEU A 346 -0.76 -15.50 9.57
N THR A 347 0.01 -16.17 10.41
CA THR A 347 -0.36 -17.43 11.06
C THR A 347 -1.01 -17.24 12.44
N ALA A 348 -1.35 -16.02 12.82
CA ALA A 348 -1.99 -15.58 14.07
C ALA A 348 -1.18 -15.81 15.37
N ASN A 349 0.09 -16.18 15.27
CA ASN A 349 0.95 -16.45 16.44
C ASN A 349 2.14 -15.50 16.58
N GLY A 350 2.36 -14.62 15.61
CA GLY A 350 3.52 -13.72 15.61
C GLY A 350 3.18 -12.29 15.96
N LYS A 351 4.23 -11.53 16.24
CA LYS A 351 4.20 -10.09 16.44
C LYS A 351 5.33 -9.44 15.65
N ARG A 352 5.11 -8.19 15.25
CA ARG A 352 6.20 -7.32 14.78
C ARG A 352 7.21 -7.16 15.91
N LYS A 353 8.50 -7.20 15.62
CA LYS A 353 9.56 -7.09 16.64
C LYS A 353 9.75 -5.65 17.09
N GLY A 354 9.80 -4.72 16.14
CA GLY A 354 9.92 -3.30 16.44
C GLY A 354 8.56 -2.66 16.69
N ASP A 355 8.52 -1.73 17.63
CA ASP A 355 7.33 -0.97 18.00
C ASP A 355 7.48 0.52 17.69
N GLU A 356 8.45 0.88 16.83
CA GLU A 356 8.81 2.25 16.50
C GLU A 356 8.40 2.63 15.08
N PHE A 357 7.89 3.87 14.92
CA PHE A 357 7.58 4.47 13.64
C PHE A 357 7.86 5.96 13.61
N ILE A 358 8.57 6.44 12.57
CA ILE A 358 8.83 7.86 12.35
C ILE A 358 7.81 8.39 11.33
N TYR A 359 7.12 9.46 11.68
CA TYR A 359 6.22 10.16 10.78
C TYR A 359 6.98 11.30 10.09
N TYR A 360 7.13 11.17 8.78
CA TYR A 360 7.73 12.20 7.92
C TYR A 360 6.65 12.95 7.15
N SER A 361 6.81 14.25 7.05
CA SER A 361 6.03 15.09 6.14
C SER A 361 6.94 16.16 5.55
N ASN A 362 6.91 16.36 4.23
CA ASN A 362 7.72 17.35 3.51
C ASN A 362 9.21 17.31 3.91
N GLY A 363 9.79 16.11 4.03
CA GLY A 363 11.19 15.91 4.40
C GLY A 363 11.54 16.18 5.85
N LYS A 364 10.58 16.47 6.70
CA LYS A 364 10.80 16.72 8.14
C LYS A 364 10.22 15.58 8.96
N ILE A 365 10.88 15.30 10.08
CA ILE A 365 10.31 14.47 11.12
C ILE A 365 9.30 15.33 11.87
N GLU A 366 8.04 14.93 11.84
CA GLU A 366 6.99 15.65 12.58
C GLU A 366 6.48 14.90 13.79
N ALA A 367 6.55 13.56 13.77
CA ALA A 367 6.15 12.77 14.92
C ALA A 367 6.94 11.45 15.00
N PHE A 368 6.86 10.82 16.17
CA PHE A 368 7.46 9.53 16.45
C PHE A 368 6.54 8.73 17.36
N ARG A 369 6.32 7.47 17.01
CA ARG A 369 5.58 6.50 17.82
C ARG A 369 6.53 5.43 18.34
N LYS A 370 6.37 5.05 19.60
CA LYS A 370 6.96 3.85 20.21
C LYS A 370 5.91 3.20 21.11
N GLY A 371 5.57 1.97 20.79
CA GLY A 371 4.47 1.27 21.45
C GLY A 371 3.15 2.03 21.29
N ASP A 372 2.49 2.30 22.42
CA ASP A 372 1.23 3.05 22.47
C ASP A 372 1.41 4.56 22.51
N TRP A 373 2.64 5.05 22.68
CA TRP A 373 2.92 6.47 22.82
C TRP A 373 3.36 7.12 21.52
N LYS A 374 2.79 8.29 21.22
CA LYS A 374 3.16 9.12 20.08
C LYS A 374 3.48 10.54 20.54
N ILE A 375 4.71 10.97 20.24
CA ILE A 375 5.13 12.36 20.38
C ILE A 375 5.05 13.04 19.02
N ARG A 376 4.40 14.20 18.96
CA ARG A 376 4.44 15.08 17.79
C ARG A 376 5.27 16.30 18.17
N LEU A 377 6.28 16.60 17.35
CA LEU A 377 7.22 17.69 17.62
C LEU A 377 6.55 19.05 17.36
N ALA A 378 7.06 20.08 18.02
CA ALA A 378 6.65 21.45 17.73
C ALA A 378 6.86 21.77 16.24
N GLN A 379 5.92 22.44 15.62
CA GLN A 379 6.00 22.88 14.25
C GLN A 379 6.13 24.38 14.17
N ILE A 380 7.05 24.86 13.34
CA ILE A 380 7.09 26.30 13.00
C ILE A 380 5.95 26.64 12.03
N ALA A 381 5.52 27.89 12.05
CA ALA A 381 4.56 28.39 11.07
C ALA A 381 5.08 28.13 9.64
N SER A 382 4.20 27.65 8.78
CA SER A 382 4.52 27.28 7.41
C SER A 382 3.34 27.58 6.47
N LYS A 383 3.50 27.30 5.17
CA LYS A 383 2.38 27.33 4.24
C LYS A 383 2.02 25.91 3.84
N ASN A 384 0.73 25.63 3.79
CA ASN A 384 0.23 24.39 3.23
C ASN A 384 0.57 24.35 1.74
N TYR A 385 1.31 23.34 1.32
CA TYR A 385 1.80 23.24 -0.07
C TYR A 385 0.67 23.00 -1.10
N LEU A 386 -0.48 22.46 -0.66
CA LEU A 386 -1.60 22.15 -1.55
C LEU A 386 -2.44 23.38 -1.89
N ASN A 387 -2.63 24.31 -0.94
CA ASN A 387 -3.56 25.44 -1.09
C ASN A 387 -2.96 26.79 -0.72
N GLY A 388 -1.67 26.85 -0.35
CA GLY A 388 -0.95 28.08 0.00
C GLY A 388 -1.39 28.75 1.30
N LYS A 389 -2.37 28.17 2.04
CA LYS A 389 -2.85 28.75 3.31
C LYS A 389 -1.78 28.65 4.39
N GLU A 390 -1.75 29.64 5.27
CA GLU A 390 -0.86 29.61 6.43
C GLU A 390 -1.26 28.50 7.39
N VAL A 391 -0.26 27.72 7.79
CA VAL A 391 -0.34 26.73 8.87
C VAL A 391 0.37 27.34 10.07
N PRO A 392 -0.33 27.65 11.16
CA PRO A 392 0.27 28.25 12.33
C PRO A 392 1.30 27.34 12.98
N ALA A 393 2.24 27.90 13.73
CA ALA A 393 3.11 27.15 14.63
C ALA A 393 2.29 26.36 15.64
N THR A 394 2.77 25.17 16.00
CA THR A 394 2.13 24.35 17.02
C THR A 394 3.11 24.00 18.13
N GLU A 395 2.60 23.94 19.35
CA GLU A 395 3.30 23.32 20.46
C GLU A 395 3.45 21.82 20.24
N PRO A 396 4.39 21.18 20.96
CA PRO A 396 4.51 19.73 20.88
C PRO A 396 3.33 19.03 21.57
N PHE A 397 3.02 17.81 21.12
CA PHE A 397 1.97 16.98 21.69
C PHE A 397 2.55 15.61 22.12
N LEU A 398 1.92 15.03 23.12
CA LEU A 398 2.12 13.62 23.51
C LEU A 398 0.74 12.98 23.64
N PHE A 399 0.57 11.83 22.98
CA PHE A 399 -0.66 11.04 23.01
C PHE A 399 -0.41 9.61 23.43
N ASN A 400 -1.37 9.02 24.15
CA ASN A 400 -1.45 7.57 24.32
C ASN A 400 -2.50 7.02 23.32
N LEU A 401 -2.07 6.44 22.21
CA LEU A 401 -2.95 6.02 21.13
C LEU A 401 -3.85 4.82 21.48
N LYS A 402 -3.54 4.09 22.56
CA LYS A 402 -4.40 3.02 23.06
C LYS A 402 -5.63 3.56 23.77
N GLU A 403 -5.48 4.66 24.48
CA GLU A 403 -6.54 5.30 25.26
C GLU A 403 -7.21 6.45 24.49
N ASP A 404 -6.46 7.10 23.58
CA ASP A 404 -6.88 8.28 22.83
C ASP A 404 -6.40 8.20 21.38
N VAL A 405 -7.01 7.31 20.60
CA VAL A 405 -6.69 7.15 19.17
C VAL A 405 -7.04 8.40 18.36
N SER A 406 -7.93 9.23 18.88
CA SER A 406 -8.38 10.50 18.26
C SER A 406 -7.46 11.68 18.54
N GLU A 407 -6.39 11.47 19.32
CA GLU A 407 -5.37 12.50 19.62
C GLU A 407 -5.97 13.82 20.19
N ASN A 408 -6.94 13.68 21.09
CA ASN A 408 -7.65 14.83 21.68
C ASN A 408 -6.96 15.38 22.95
N ASN A 409 -6.25 14.51 23.70
CA ASN A 409 -5.72 14.83 25.02
C ASN A 409 -4.18 14.95 24.95
N ASN A 410 -3.69 16.19 24.96
CA ASN A 410 -2.25 16.44 24.98
C ASN A 410 -1.65 16.20 26.39
N LEU A 411 -0.84 15.16 26.52
CA LEU A 411 -0.18 14.76 27.76
C LEU A 411 1.26 15.28 27.89
N TYR A 412 1.73 16.14 26.96
CA TYR A 412 3.13 16.56 26.86
C TYR A 412 3.67 17.17 28.17
N GLN A 413 2.87 18.06 28.80
CA GLN A 413 3.27 18.73 30.03
C GLN A 413 3.11 17.83 31.27
N SER A 414 2.21 16.85 31.23
CA SER A 414 1.86 15.99 32.37
C SER A 414 2.70 14.70 32.46
N LYS A 415 3.47 14.38 31.40
CA LYS A 415 4.25 13.13 31.28
C LYS A 415 5.68 13.39 30.79
N PRO A 416 6.47 14.23 31.47
CA PRO A 416 7.81 14.62 31.00
C PRO A 416 8.79 13.43 30.91
N GLU A 417 8.62 12.39 31.72
CA GLU A 417 9.43 11.17 31.68
C GLU A 417 9.24 10.40 30.36
N ILE A 418 7.98 10.29 29.88
CA ILE A 418 7.66 9.64 28.61
C ILE A 418 8.16 10.48 27.42
N VAL A 419 8.04 11.80 27.50
CA VAL A 419 8.59 12.73 26.50
C VAL A 419 10.09 12.51 26.36
N ALA A 420 10.85 12.47 27.47
CA ALA A 420 12.29 12.27 27.46
C ALA A 420 12.68 10.90 26.86
N GLU A 421 11.96 9.83 27.22
CA GLU A 421 12.18 8.49 26.66
C GLU A 421 11.96 8.48 25.14
N LEU A 422 10.85 9.04 24.65
CA LEU A 422 10.52 9.05 23.22
C LEU A 422 11.51 9.90 22.41
N LEU A 423 11.95 11.04 22.91
CA LEU A 423 12.96 11.87 22.25
C LEU A 423 14.31 11.17 22.16
N ALA A 424 14.73 10.45 23.22
CA ALA A 424 15.96 9.66 23.21
C ALA A 424 15.86 8.48 22.22
N ALA A 425 14.72 7.80 22.16
CA ALA A 425 14.48 6.71 21.22
C ALA A 425 14.46 7.23 19.75
N LEU A 426 13.83 8.37 19.51
CA LEU A 426 13.82 9.03 18.20
C LEU A 426 15.24 9.40 17.76
N ASP A 427 16.07 10.02 18.61
CA ASP A 427 17.45 10.37 18.28
C ASP A 427 18.26 9.12 17.90
N LYS A 428 18.12 8.04 18.66
CA LYS A 428 18.77 6.75 18.36
C LYS A 428 18.29 6.20 17.01
N LYS A 429 17.00 6.23 16.74
CA LYS A 429 16.42 5.74 15.49
C LYS A 429 16.88 6.54 14.28
N VAL A 430 16.88 7.87 14.37
CA VAL A 430 17.38 8.77 13.32
C VAL A 430 18.85 8.51 13.02
N LYS A 431 19.68 8.35 14.03
CA LYS A 431 21.10 8.00 13.85
C LYS A 431 21.28 6.65 13.14
N SER A 432 20.41 5.68 13.37
CA SER A 432 20.45 4.37 12.71
C SER A 432 20.06 4.42 11.24
N ILE A 433 19.22 5.39 10.84
CA ILE A 433 18.83 5.62 9.44
C ILE A 433 19.99 6.25 8.65
N GLY A 434 20.90 6.95 9.35
CA GLY A 434 22.05 7.61 8.75
C GLY A 434 21.72 8.99 8.15
N GLN A 435 22.75 9.63 7.59
CA GLN A 435 22.55 10.92 6.93
C GLN A 435 21.71 10.74 5.67
N THR A 436 20.68 11.54 5.57
CA THR A 436 19.91 11.65 4.34
C THR A 436 20.80 12.32 3.30
N PRO A 437 20.85 11.81 2.04
CA PRO A 437 21.44 12.55 0.95
C PRO A 437 20.83 13.94 0.91
N GLN A 438 21.62 14.97 0.62
CA GLN A 438 21.06 16.27 0.33
C GLN A 438 19.96 16.05 -0.71
N THR A 439 18.75 16.50 -0.42
CA THR A 439 17.65 16.47 -1.34
C THR A 439 18.13 17.03 -2.66
N LEU A 440 18.27 16.17 -3.66
CA LEU A 440 18.27 16.64 -5.03
C LEU A 440 17.01 17.48 -5.15
N PRO A 441 17.08 18.73 -5.63
CA PRO A 441 15.91 19.57 -5.75
C PRO A 441 14.86 18.77 -6.51
N GLN A 442 13.73 18.51 -5.85
CA GLN A 442 12.59 17.74 -6.44
C GLN A 442 12.05 18.41 -7.69
N ARG A 443 12.36 19.67 -7.83
CA ARG A 443 12.29 20.49 -9.04
C ARG A 443 13.70 21.00 -9.32
N LEU A 444 14.33 20.53 -10.37
CA LEU A 444 15.05 21.49 -11.17
C LEU A 444 13.99 22.56 -11.46
N VAL A 445 14.17 23.75 -10.89
CA VAL A 445 13.32 24.89 -11.24
C VAL A 445 13.38 24.93 -12.75
N ALA A 446 12.33 24.41 -13.40
CA ALA A 446 12.20 24.56 -14.84
C ALA A 446 12.31 26.07 -15.02
N ASP A 447 13.30 26.50 -15.72
CA ASP A 447 13.48 27.91 -16.03
C ASP A 447 12.08 28.42 -16.37
N ASP A 448 11.55 29.36 -15.58
CA ASP A 448 10.21 29.92 -15.81
C ASP A 448 9.98 30.36 -17.26
N ALA A 449 11.06 30.59 -17.99
CA ALA A 449 11.07 30.86 -19.42
C ALA A 449 10.55 29.70 -20.28
N HIS A 450 10.79 28.41 -19.88
CA HIS A 450 10.26 27.25 -20.62
C HIS A 450 8.78 27.06 -20.36
N ILE A 451 8.34 27.23 -19.11
CA ILE A 451 6.92 27.17 -18.74
C ILE A 451 6.17 28.33 -19.41
N LYS A 452 6.71 29.54 -19.36
CA LYS A 452 6.13 30.69 -20.07
C LYS A 452 6.06 30.48 -21.59
N LYS A 453 7.10 29.92 -22.22
CA LYS A 453 7.09 29.58 -23.65
C LYS A 453 6.10 28.45 -23.98
N TYR A 454 5.96 27.48 -23.11
CA TYR A 454 4.99 26.40 -23.28
C TYR A 454 3.55 26.94 -23.26
N PHE A 455 3.18 27.72 -22.23
CA PHE A 455 1.87 28.37 -22.15
C PHE A 455 1.66 29.51 -23.17
N GLN A 456 2.71 30.08 -23.75
CA GLN A 456 2.57 30.98 -24.89
C GLN A 456 2.18 30.23 -26.17
N ARG A 457 2.64 28.98 -26.34
CA ARG A 457 2.28 28.10 -27.48
C ARG A 457 0.93 27.38 -27.28
N HIS A 458 0.47 27.29 -26.05
CA HIS A 458 -0.74 26.57 -25.65
C HIS A 458 -1.61 27.46 -24.76
N PRO A 459 -2.13 28.58 -25.27
CA PRO A 459 -2.92 29.53 -24.50
C PRO A 459 -4.23 28.91 -23.95
N GLU A 460 -4.74 27.88 -24.62
CA GLU A 460 -5.89 27.10 -24.20
C GLU A 460 -5.70 26.34 -22.87
N LEU A 461 -4.44 26.09 -22.47
CA LEU A 461 -4.09 25.39 -21.24
C LEU A 461 -3.86 26.32 -20.04
N LYS A 462 -4.07 27.62 -20.22
CA LYS A 462 -3.90 28.67 -19.20
C LYS A 462 -5.11 28.88 -18.28
N LYS A 463 -6.06 27.95 -18.23
CA LYS A 463 -7.24 28.09 -17.36
C LYS A 463 -6.97 27.60 -15.96
#